data_971f61445a08eb371f93d715896255a6
#
_entry.id   971f61445a08eb371f93d715896255a6
#
_cell.length_a   1.000
_cell.length_b   1.000
_cell.length_c   1.000
_cell.angle_alpha   90.00
_cell.angle_beta   90.00
_cell.angle_gamma   90.00
#
_symmetry.space_group_name_H-M   'P 1'
#
loop_
_entity.id
_entity.type
_entity.pdbx_description
1 polymer ?
#
loop_
_entity_poly.entity_id
_entity_poly.type
_entity_poly.pdbx_seq_one_letter_code
_entity_poly.pdbx_strand_id
1 'polypeptide(L)'
;MNLLRPSVASEQGFASTITVRENLPSLVEAVVDALEGHLRQRLGEQRPKPLGLATGRTMVPIYGELVARLQRWPADELEHLRRSWCSFNLDEYVGLGAADRRSFAAYMARHLGKPLQLSPQQLHLPDGEATDPEQQAGSYAAQLQSFGGVGVQLLGLGSNGHVGFNEPPCGPEAACRVVALSQSTRQQNAAAFGGDPSQVPSQALTLGLKEILAADEIHLIVTGSAKAEILKALFDSPCTDQLPASWLRNHARVSLWLDQLAVTGEIVTEANDSSKLI
;
A
#
# COMPACT_ATOMS: atom_id res chain seq x y z
N MET A 1 -11.88 19.45 17.23
CA MET A 1 -11.78 20.70 16.47
C MET A 1 -11.65 20.32 14.99
N ASN A 2 -12.62 20.70 14.16
CA ASN A 2 -12.81 20.21 12.78
C ASN A 2 -11.79 20.86 11.83
N LEU A 3 -10.61 20.25 11.63
CA LEU A 3 -9.53 20.82 10.82
C LEU A 3 -9.49 20.34 9.35
N LEU A 4 -10.40 19.46 8.95
CA LEU A 4 -10.50 19.00 7.55
C LEU A 4 -11.94 19.20 7.04
N ARG A 5 -12.38 20.47 6.97
CA ARG A 5 -13.45 20.81 6.01
C ARG A 5 -12.77 21.11 4.69
N PRO A 6 -13.05 20.38 3.60
CA PRO A 6 -12.60 20.78 2.27
C PRO A 6 -13.13 22.19 1.98
N SER A 7 -12.28 23.07 1.51
CA SER A 7 -12.71 24.33 0.91
C SER A 7 -13.69 24.01 -0.22
N VAL A 8 -14.74 24.80 -0.34
CA VAL A 8 -15.91 24.66 -1.21
C VAL A 8 -15.50 24.60 -2.69
N ALA A 9 -14.94 23.49 -3.16
CA ALA A 9 -14.57 23.32 -4.56
C ALA A 9 -14.70 21.88 -5.11
N SER A 10 -15.29 20.92 -4.39
CA SER A 10 -15.81 19.69 -5.01
C SER A 10 -16.90 19.11 -4.12
N GLU A 11 -18.10 18.93 -4.65
CA GLU A 11 -19.22 18.24 -3.99
C GLU A 11 -18.97 16.73 -3.80
N GLN A 12 -17.80 16.22 -4.23
CA GLN A 12 -17.36 14.85 -4.01
C GLN A 12 -16.07 14.87 -3.18
N GLY A 13 -16.12 14.32 -1.97
CA GLY A 13 -14.95 14.12 -1.12
C GLY A 13 -13.88 13.26 -1.81
N PHE A 14 -12.60 13.39 -1.39
CA PHE A 14 -11.50 12.60 -1.95
C PHE A 14 -11.66 11.10 -1.71
N ALA A 15 -12.20 10.70 -0.56
CA ALA A 15 -12.33 9.30 -0.17
C ALA A 15 -13.74 9.01 0.36
N SER A 16 -14.18 7.75 0.25
CA SER A 16 -15.46 7.29 0.78
C SER A 16 -15.47 7.36 2.31
N THR A 17 -14.34 7.06 2.94
CA THR A 17 -14.14 7.16 4.38
C THR A 17 -12.77 7.74 4.70
N ILE A 18 -12.68 8.56 5.74
CA ILE A 18 -11.43 9.09 6.28
C ILE A 18 -11.36 8.74 7.75
N THR A 19 -10.37 7.94 8.13
CA THR A 19 -10.13 7.55 9.52
C THR A 19 -8.81 8.16 9.98
N VAL A 20 -8.88 9.03 10.99
CA VAL A 20 -7.70 9.60 11.65
C VAL A 20 -7.54 8.92 13.01
N ARG A 21 -6.32 8.50 13.34
CA ARG A 21 -5.94 7.94 14.63
C ARG A 21 -4.84 8.78 15.25
N GLU A 22 -4.82 8.80 16.58
CA GLU A 22 -3.90 9.60 17.37
C GLU A 22 -2.43 9.27 17.06
N ASN A 23 -2.12 8.00 16.86
CA ASN A 23 -0.77 7.51 16.65
C ASN A 23 -0.74 6.28 15.73
N LEU A 24 0.47 5.86 15.34
CA LEU A 24 0.67 4.71 14.47
C LEU A 24 0.11 3.39 15.06
N PRO A 25 0.29 3.03 16.34
CA PRO A 25 -0.30 1.81 16.88
C PRO A 25 -1.83 1.75 16.74
N SER A 26 -2.55 2.81 17.12
CA SER A 26 -4.02 2.85 17.01
C SER A 26 -4.50 2.88 15.56
N LEU A 27 -3.69 3.42 14.65
CA LEU A 27 -3.97 3.35 13.20
C LEU A 27 -3.80 1.91 12.70
N VAL A 28 -2.72 1.24 13.09
CA VAL A 28 -2.45 -0.15 12.72
C VAL A 28 -3.59 -1.06 13.17
N GLU A 29 -4.04 -0.92 14.42
CA GLU A 29 -5.21 -1.66 14.93
C GLU A 29 -6.44 -1.46 14.05
N ALA A 30 -6.78 -0.21 13.73
CA ALA A 30 -7.96 0.10 12.94
C ALA A 30 -7.87 -0.41 11.49
N VAL A 31 -6.70 -0.33 10.85
CA VAL A 31 -6.47 -0.89 9.51
C VAL A 31 -6.59 -2.41 9.55
N VAL A 32 -6.01 -3.05 10.56
CA VAL A 32 -6.06 -4.52 10.70
C VAL A 32 -7.46 -5.00 11.05
N ASP A 33 -8.25 -4.26 11.84
CA ASP A 33 -9.68 -4.55 12.07
C ASP A 33 -10.44 -4.64 10.74
N ALA A 34 -10.23 -3.66 9.85
CA ALA A 34 -10.88 -3.65 8.55
C ALA A 34 -10.41 -4.82 7.65
N LEU A 35 -9.10 -5.10 7.63
CA LEU A 35 -8.53 -6.22 6.87
C LEU A 35 -9.00 -7.57 7.38
N GLU A 36 -9.01 -7.76 8.70
CA GLU A 36 -9.50 -8.99 9.33
C GLU A 36 -10.98 -9.22 9.02
N GLY A 37 -11.81 -8.18 9.11
CA GLY A 37 -13.22 -8.23 8.71
C GLY A 37 -13.41 -8.64 7.25
N HIS A 38 -12.62 -8.06 6.35
CA HIS A 38 -12.61 -8.43 4.93
C HIS A 38 -12.18 -9.89 4.71
N LEU A 39 -11.13 -10.35 5.38
CA LEU A 39 -10.67 -11.73 5.29
C LEU A 39 -11.72 -12.72 5.80
N ARG A 40 -12.43 -12.42 6.90
CA ARG A 40 -13.54 -13.25 7.39
C ARG A 40 -14.70 -13.33 6.38
N GLN A 41 -15.05 -12.21 5.76
CA GLN A 41 -16.07 -12.19 4.70
C GLN A 41 -15.68 -13.09 3.53
N ARG A 42 -14.41 -13.01 3.09
CA ARG A 42 -13.89 -13.81 1.98
C ARG A 42 -13.95 -15.33 2.21
N LEU A 43 -13.85 -15.79 3.47
CA LEU A 43 -13.99 -17.23 3.77
C LEU A 43 -15.34 -17.80 3.33
N GLY A 44 -16.38 -16.97 3.24
CA GLY A 44 -17.72 -17.36 2.75
C GLY A 44 -17.86 -17.28 1.22
N GLU A 45 -16.89 -16.75 0.51
CA GLU A 45 -16.96 -16.56 -0.94
C GLU A 45 -16.46 -17.79 -1.71
N GLN A 46 -17.14 -18.16 -2.79
CA GLN A 46 -16.70 -19.29 -3.63
C GLN A 46 -15.42 -19.00 -4.41
N ARG A 47 -15.22 -17.76 -4.83
CA ARG A 47 -14.07 -17.29 -5.60
C ARG A 47 -13.68 -15.89 -5.14
N PRO A 48 -13.03 -15.76 -3.97
CA PRO A 48 -12.63 -14.46 -3.48
C PRO A 48 -11.54 -13.86 -4.40
N LYS A 49 -11.70 -12.59 -4.76
CA LYS A 49 -10.66 -11.87 -5.52
C LYS A 49 -9.38 -11.75 -4.67
N PRO A 50 -8.20 -11.72 -5.29
CA PRO A 50 -6.93 -11.52 -4.60
C PRO A 50 -6.89 -10.25 -3.74
N LEU A 51 -6.03 -10.27 -2.71
CA LEU A 51 -5.58 -9.07 -2.03
C LEU A 51 -4.50 -8.38 -2.87
N GLY A 52 -4.61 -7.08 -3.06
CA GLY A 52 -3.55 -6.25 -3.59
C GLY A 52 -2.67 -5.73 -2.44
N LEU A 53 -1.39 -6.08 -2.43
CA LEU A 53 -0.49 -5.80 -1.32
C LEU A 53 0.62 -4.84 -1.74
N ALA A 54 1.02 -3.98 -0.82
CA ALA A 54 2.14 -3.07 -0.96
C ALA A 54 3.30 -3.51 -0.06
N THR A 55 4.49 -3.05 -0.36
CA THR A 55 5.67 -3.18 0.50
C THR A 55 6.02 -1.85 1.18
N GLY A 56 7.09 -1.85 1.96
CA GLY A 56 7.63 -0.64 2.57
C GLY A 56 7.38 -0.53 4.08
N ARG A 57 7.98 0.53 4.66
CA ARG A 57 8.01 0.72 6.12
C ARG A 57 6.62 0.87 6.76
N THR A 58 5.70 1.50 6.06
CA THR A 58 4.30 1.68 6.52
C THR A 58 3.58 0.34 6.68
N MET A 59 3.89 -0.65 5.85
CA MET A 59 3.22 -1.95 5.86
C MET A 59 3.78 -2.91 6.92
N VAL A 60 5.03 -2.74 7.38
CA VAL A 60 5.65 -3.64 8.37
C VAL A 60 4.80 -3.82 9.64
N PRO A 61 4.40 -2.76 10.36
CA PRO A 61 3.58 -2.91 11.56
C PRO A 61 2.18 -3.47 11.24
N ILE A 62 1.60 -3.13 10.10
CA ILE A 62 0.28 -3.65 9.67
C ILE A 62 0.35 -5.16 9.45
N TYR A 63 1.34 -5.66 8.71
CA TYR A 63 1.51 -7.09 8.50
C TYR A 63 1.87 -7.84 9.78
N GLY A 64 2.67 -7.22 10.67
CA GLY A 64 2.99 -7.78 11.98
C GLY A 64 1.74 -8.01 12.83
N GLU A 65 0.89 -7.00 12.96
CA GLU A 65 -0.36 -7.09 13.72
C GLU A 65 -1.37 -8.02 13.04
N LEU A 66 -1.51 -7.96 11.71
CA LEU A 66 -2.38 -8.85 10.96
C LEU A 66 -2.00 -10.32 11.21
N VAL A 67 -0.73 -10.66 11.09
CA VAL A 67 -0.23 -12.03 11.37
C VAL A 67 -0.55 -12.44 12.80
N ALA A 68 -0.28 -11.56 13.78
CA ALA A 68 -0.54 -11.86 15.19
C ALA A 68 -2.02 -12.14 15.48
N ARG A 69 -2.92 -11.41 14.81
CA ARG A 69 -4.36 -11.64 14.95
C ARG A 69 -4.81 -12.93 14.25
N LEU A 70 -4.39 -13.14 13.01
CA LEU A 70 -4.74 -14.33 12.24
C LEU A 70 -4.28 -15.62 12.94
N GLN A 71 -3.11 -15.60 13.59
CA GLN A 71 -2.60 -16.74 14.36
C GLN A 71 -3.44 -17.07 15.62
N ARG A 72 -4.32 -16.16 16.04
CA ARG A 72 -5.28 -16.39 17.15
C ARG A 72 -6.64 -16.91 16.67
N TRP A 73 -6.85 -17.00 15.37
CA TRP A 73 -8.10 -17.56 14.84
C TRP A 73 -8.26 -19.03 15.20
N PRO A 74 -9.50 -19.56 15.23
CA PRO A 74 -9.73 -21.01 15.29
C PRO A 74 -8.91 -21.74 14.22
N ALA A 75 -8.36 -22.90 14.58
CA ALA A 75 -7.42 -23.60 13.72
C ALA A 75 -7.99 -23.96 12.33
N ASP A 76 -9.27 -24.30 12.28
CA ASP A 76 -10.00 -24.62 11.05
C ASP A 76 -10.22 -23.38 10.16
N GLU A 77 -10.56 -22.23 10.75
CA GLU A 77 -10.68 -20.97 10.03
C GLU A 77 -9.31 -20.51 9.47
N LEU A 78 -8.26 -20.57 10.29
CA LEU A 78 -6.91 -20.23 9.86
C LEU A 78 -6.43 -21.15 8.74
N GLU A 79 -6.70 -22.44 8.83
CA GLU A 79 -6.32 -23.40 7.79
C GLU A 79 -7.12 -23.18 6.50
N HIS A 80 -8.40 -22.80 6.61
CA HIS A 80 -9.21 -22.40 5.46
C HIS A 80 -8.63 -21.14 4.80
N LEU A 81 -8.30 -20.11 5.59
CA LEU A 81 -7.66 -18.89 5.11
C LEU A 81 -6.35 -19.19 4.38
N ARG A 82 -5.48 -20.03 4.97
CA ARG A 82 -4.21 -20.43 4.35
C ARG A 82 -4.42 -21.06 2.98
N ARG A 83 -5.36 -22.01 2.88
CA ARG A 83 -5.66 -22.69 1.60
C ARG A 83 -6.23 -21.77 0.54
N SER A 84 -7.03 -20.79 0.95
CA SER A 84 -7.69 -19.82 0.03
C SER A 84 -6.90 -18.54 -0.19
N TRP A 85 -5.72 -18.38 0.45
CA TRP A 85 -4.93 -17.16 0.29
C TRP A 85 -4.48 -16.98 -1.14
N CYS A 86 -4.73 -15.78 -1.65
CA CYS A 86 -4.20 -15.32 -2.92
C CYS A 86 -3.97 -13.81 -2.79
N SER A 87 -2.75 -13.37 -3.08
CA SER A 87 -2.40 -11.96 -3.10
C SER A 87 -1.50 -11.61 -4.27
N PHE A 88 -1.63 -10.38 -4.77
CA PHE A 88 -0.80 -9.78 -5.79
C PHE A 88 -0.13 -8.53 -5.23
N ASN A 89 1.19 -8.44 -5.38
CA ASN A 89 1.92 -7.24 -5.01
C ASN A 89 1.89 -6.20 -6.12
N LEU A 90 2.03 -4.92 -5.72
CA LEU A 90 2.07 -3.81 -6.68
C LEU A 90 3.26 -3.88 -7.61
N ASP A 91 4.41 -4.31 -7.12
CA ASP A 91 5.69 -4.07 -7.80
C ASP A 91 6.79 -5.04 -7.36
N GLU A 92 7.89 -5.02 -8.14
CA GLU A 92 9.17 -5.64 -7.81
C GLU A 92 10.29 -4.91 -8.57
N TYR A 93 11.49 -4.88 -8.01
CA TYR A 93 12.68 -4.34 -8.69
C TYR A 93 13.14 -5.22 -9.84
N VAL A 94 13.45 -4.62 -10.98
CA VAL A 94 14.12 -5.32 -12.08
C VAL A 94 15.57 -5.64 -11.66
N GLY A 95 15.96 -6.90 -11.87
CA GLY A 95 17.27 -7.44 -11.52
C GLY A 95 17.37 -8.03 -10.10
N LEU A 96 16.26 -8.08 -9.35
CA LEU A 96 16.23 -8.75 -8.04
C LEU A 96 15.30 -9.97 -8.07
N GLY A 97 15.87 -11.14 -7.76
CA GLY A 97 15.11 -12.36 -7.61
C GLY A 97 14.61 -12.60 -6.18
N ALA A 98 13.73 -13.58 -6.04
CA ALA A 98 13.13 -13.93 -4.75
C ALA A 98 14.14 -14.37 -3.67
N ALA A 99 15.34 -14.80 -4.05
CA ALA A 99 16.41 -15.15 -3.14
C ALA A 99 17.18 -13.91 -2.61
N ASP A 100 17.11 -12.78 -3.29
CA ASP A 100 17.72 -11.54 -2.83
C ASP A 100 16.93 -10.97 -1.64
N ARG A 101 17.59 -10.76 -0.52
CA ARG A 101 16.94 -10.25 0.71
C ARG A 101 16.36 -8.84 0.56
N ARG A 102 16.74 -8.10 -0.49
CA ARG A 102 16.30 -6.75 -0.80
C ARG A 102 15.07 -6.72 -1.71
N SER A 103 14.73 -7.86 -2.34
CA SER A 103 13.54 -7.97 -3.19
C SER A 103 12.24 -7.86 -2.40
N PHE A 104 11.19 -7.44 -3.05
CA PHE A 104 9.85 -7.45 -2.44
C PHE A 104 9.31 -8.86 -2.27
N ALA A 105 9.72 -9.80 -3.11
CA ALA A 105 9.42 -11.22 -2.90
C ALA A 105 10.00 -11.73 -1.57
N ALA A 106 11.26 -11.42 -1.24
CA ALA A 106 11.84 -11.76 0.05
C ALA A 106 11.17 -11.00 1.21
N TYR A 107 10.75 -9.75 1.00
CA TYR A 107 9.98 -8.98 1.97
C TYR A 107 8.65 -9.67 2.29
N MET A 108 7.87 -10.02 1.28
CA MET A 108 6.55 -10.66 1.47
C MET A 108 6.68 -12.06 2.10
N ALA A 109 7.68 -12.84 1.68
CA ALA A 109 7.97 -14.13 2.29
C ALA A 109 8.30 -14.00 3.78
N ARG A 110 8.99 -12.93 4.20
CA ARG A 110 9.35 -12.68 5.61
C ARG A 110 8.17 -12.19 6.44
N HIS A 111 7.38 -11.26 5.90
CA HIS A 111 6.34 -10.57 6.69
C HIS A 111 4.98 -11.30 6.67
N LEU A 112 4.68 -12.08 5.64
CA LEU A 112 3.42 -12.84 5.53
C LEU A 112 3.65 -14.33 5.25
N GLY A 113 4.47 -14.66 4.26
CA GLY A 113 4.61 -16.04 3.79
C GLY A 113 5.00 -17.02 4.90
N LYS A 114 6.17 -16.83 5.51
CA LYS A 114 6.67 -17.69 6.58
C LYS A 114 5.78 -17.69 7.82
N PRO A 115 5.39 -16.50 8.38
CA PRO A 115 4.55 -16.47 9.58
C PRO A 115 3.19 -17.14 9.42
N LEU A 116 2.56 -17.01 8.25
CA LEU A 116 1.26 -17.61 7.96
C LEU A 116 1.38 -18.99 7.28
N GLN A 117 2.60 -19.48 7.03
CA GLN A 117 2.86 -20.77 6.35
C GLN A 117 2.23 -20.82 4.95
N LEU A 118 2.27 -19.69 4.22
CA LEU A 118 1.79 -19.61 2.84
C LEU A 118 2.87 -20.14 1.88
N SER A 119 2.43 -20.80 0.81
CA SER A 119 3.31 -21.19 -0.27
C SER A 119 3.69 -19.97 -1.14
N PRO A 120 4.87 -20.00 -1.79
CA PRO A 120 5.25 -18.92 -2.72
C PRO A 120 4.22 -18.68 -3.83
N GLN A 121 3.51 -19.71 -4.27
CA GLN A 121 2.49 -19.63 -5.32
C GLN A 121 1.22 -18.85 -4.91
N GLN A 122 1.06 -18.59 -3.63
CA GLN A 122 -0.07 -17.81 -3.08
C GLN A 122 0.25 -16.32 -2.94
N LEU A 123 1.54 -15.97 -3.06
CA LEU A 123 2.06 -14.62 -3.01
C LEU A 123 2.59 -14.26 -4.41
N HIS A 124 1.71 -13.73 -5.26
CA HIS A 124 2.10 -13.35 -6.61
C HIS A 124 2.85 -12.02 -6.60
N LEU A 125 4.04 -12.04 -7.19
CA LEU A 125 4.86 -10.84 -7.42
C LEU A 125 5.35 -10.85 -8.87
N PRO A 126 5.66 -9.69 -9.46
CA PRO A 126 6.37 -9.67 -10.72
C PRO A 126 7.73 -10.38 -10.59
N ASP A 127 8.16 -11.08 -11.63
CA ASP A 127 9.48 -11.69 -11.65
C ASP A 127 10.53 -10.63 -12.02
N GLY A 128 11.31 -10.19 -11.02
CA GLY A 128 12.36 -9.20 -11.21
C GLY A 128 13.57 -9.71 -12.01
N GLU A 129 13.74 -11.04 -12.14
CA GLU A 129 14.82 -11.66 -12.92
C GLU A 129 14.39 -12.08 -14.32
N ALA A 130 13.16 -11.74 -14.75
CA ALA A 130 12.68 -12.04 -16.07
C ALA A 130 13.63 -11.50 -17.15
N THR A 131 13.94 -12.33 -18.16
CA THR A 131 14.79 -11.93 -19.29
C THR A 131 14.18 -10.82 -20.14
N ASP A 132 12.86 -10.75 -20.19
CA ASP A 132 12.09 -9.67 -20.82
C ASP A 132 11.13 -9.07 -19.80
N PRO A 133 11.54 -8.02 -19.08
CA PRO A 133 10.70 -7.39 -18.07
C PRO A 133 9.41 -6.76 -18.62
N GLU A 134 9.39 -6.29 -19.86
CA GLU A 134 8.17 -5.75 -20.49
C GLU A 134 7.15 -6.87 -20.77
N GLN A 135 7.61 -8.00 -21.30
CA GLN A 135 6.75 -9.17 -21.47
C GLN A 135 6.24 -9.67 -20.12
N GLN A 136 7.10 -9.65 -19.09
CA GLN A 136 6.73 -10.05 -17.72
C GLN A 136 5.64 -9.13 -17.15
N ALA A 137 5.72 -7.82 -17.36
CA ALA A 137 4.70 -6.87 -16.92
C ALA A 137 3.33 -7.20 -17.54
N GLY A 138 3.30 -7.45 -18.87
CA GLY A 138 2.08 -7.87 -19.55
C GLY A 138 1.52 -9.20 -19.04
N SER A 139 2.39 -10.19 -18.80
CA SER A 139 2.00 -11.50 -18.29
C SER A 139 1.45 -11.40 -16.86
N TYR A 140 2.06 -10.57 -16.02
CA TYR A 140 1.62 -10.34 -14.64
C TYR A 140 0.24 -9.68 -14.58
N ALA A 141 0.00 -8.64 -15.40
CA ALA A 141 -1.31 -8.03 -15.53
C ALA A 141 -2.38 -9.02 -16.04
N ALA A 142 -2.04 -9.84 -17.06
CA ALA A 142 -2.94 -10.87 -17.56
C ALA A 142 -3.26 -11.94 -16.50
N GLN A 143 -2.27 -12.33 -15.70
CA GLN A 143 -2.46 -13.25 -14.59
C GLN A 143 -3.44 -12.63 -13.56
N LEU A 144 -3.22 -11.39 -13.12
CA LEU A 144 -4.14 -10.70 -12.20
C LEU A 144 -5.57 -10.65 -12.77
N GLN A 145 -5.71 -10.33 -14.06
CA GLN A 145 -7.01 -10.30 -14.74
C GLN A 145 -7.70 -11.67 -14.73
N SER A 146 -6.95 -12.78 -14.85
CA SER A 146 -7.51 -14.13 -14.82
C SER A 146 -8.11 -14.51 -13.46
N PHE A 147 -7.67 -13.85 -12.37
CA PHE A 147 -8.25 -13.95 -11.03
C PHE A 147 -9.43 -12.97 -10.80
N GLY A 148 -9.82 -12.20 -11.81
CA GLY A 148 -10.90 -11.20 -11.71
C GLY A 148 -10.47 -9.84 -11.16
N GLY A 149 -9.17 -9.56 -11.12
CA GLY A 149 -8.60 -8.32 -10.56
C GLY A 149 -8.41 -8.38 -9.04
N VAL A 150 -8.23 -7.23 -8.42
CA VAL A 150 -7.99 -7.07 -6.98
C VAL A 150 -9.31 -6.84 -6.24
N GLY A 151 -9.53 -7.53 -5.13
CA GLY A 151 -10.65 -7.27 -4.22
C GLY A 151 -10.36 -6.04 -3.34
N VAL A 152 -9.36 -6.12 -2.48
CA VAL A 152 -8.90 -4.98 -1.65
C VAL A 152 -7.45 -4.66 -1.96
N GLN A 153 -7.19 -3.41 -2.35
CA GLN A 153 -5.84 -2.91 -2.65
C GLN A 153 -5.31 -2.08 -1.49
N LEU A 154 -4.18 -2.48 -0.91
CA LEU A 154 -3.43 -1.66 0.05
C LEU A 154 -2.45 -0.76 -0.68
N LEU A 155 -2.41 0.51 -0.30
CA LEU A 155 -1.51 1.51 -0.86
C LEU A 155 -0.83 2.31 0.25
N GLY A 156 0.43 2.66 0.05
CA GLY A 156 1.09 3.77 0.73
C GLY A 156 1.15 4.99 -0.18
N LEU A 157 1.37 6.18 0.39
CA LEU A 157 1.55 7.43 -0.36
C LEU A 157 3.03 7.79 -0.46
N GLY A 158 3.55 7.92 -1.67
CA GLY A 158 4.89 8.43 -1.91
C GLY A 158 5.02 9.93 -1.60
N SER A 159 6.25 10.44 -1.41
CA SER A 159 6.48 11.86 -1.09
C SER A 159 6.14 12.81 -2.25
N ASN A 160 6.14 12.33 -3.48
CA ASN A 160 5.71 13.06 -4.67
C ASN A 160 4.30 12.67 -5.15
N GLY A 161 3.54 11.97 -4.30
CA GLY A 161 2.17 11.56 -4.59
C GLY A 161 2.04 10.31 -5.45
N HIS A 162 3.10 9.52 -5.60
CA HIS A 162 3.01 8.22 -6.27
C HIS A 162 2.30 7.18 -5.41
N VAL A 163 1.73 6.18 -6.06
CA VAL A 163 1.24 4.92 -5.48
C VAL A 163 1.83 3.74 -6.27
N GLY A 164 2.38 2.75 -5.57
CA GLY A 164 3.32 1.80 -6.18
C GLY A 164 4.52 2.56 -6.73
N PHE A 165 5.04 2.19 -7.90
CA PHE A 165 6.04 3.00 -8.61
C PHE A 165 5.44 3.88 -9.73
N ASN A 166 4.16 4.26 -9.61
CA ASN A 166 3.53 5.20 -10.54
C ASN A 166 3.88 6.64 -10.16
N GLU A 167 5.10 7.08 -10.54
CA GLU A 167 5.63 8.41 -10.29
C GLU A 167 5.08 9.45 -11.29
N PRO A 168 5.02 10.73 -10.89
CA PRO A 168 4.64 11.82 -11.80
C PRO A 168 5.59 11.95 -13.02
N PRO A 169 5.04 12.22 -14.25
CA PRO A 169 3.63 12.24 -14.56
C PRO A 169 3.06 10.85 -14.81
N CYS A 170 1.92 10.51 -14.21
CA CYS A 170 1.25 9.23 -14.44
C CYS A 170 -0.27 9.39 -14.43
N GLY A 171 -0.90 9.06 -15.55
CA GLY A 171 -2.34 9.12 -15.74
C GLY A 171 -3.08 7.82 -15.38
N PRO A 172 -4.42 7.85 -15.32
CA PRO A 172 -5.25 6.74 -14.86
C PRO A 172 -5.24 5.53 -15.78
N GLU A 173 -4.90 5.71 -17.06
CA GLU A 173 -4.83 4.63 -18.05
C GLU A 173 -3.47 3.91 -18.08
N ALA A 174 -2.53 4.33 -17.23
CA ALA A 174 -1.24 3.67 -17.14
C ALA A 174 -1.42 2.22 -16.69
N ALA A 175 -1.07 1.28 -17.57
CA ALA A 175 -1.12 -0.15 -17.28
C ALA A 175 0.16 -0.65 -16.59
N CYS A 176 0.15 -1.91 -16.18
CA CYS A 176 1.33 -2.60 -15.65
C CYS A 176 2.49 -2.53 -16.66
N ARG A 177 3.66 -2.11 -16.18
CA ARG A 177 4.82 -1.81 -17.05
C ARG A 177 6.13 -1.78 -16.28
N VAL A 178 7.23 -1.75 -17.00
CA VAL A 178 8.53 -1.36 -16.46
C VAL A 178 8.60 0.16 -16.35
N VAL A 179 9.13 0.65 -15.25
CA VAL A 179 9.34 2.08 -15.00
C VAL A 179 10.78 2.36 -14.58
N ALA A 180 11.32 3.49 -15.00
CA ALA A 180 12.57 4.02 -14.46
C ALA A 180 12.26 4.69 -13.11
N LEU A 181 13.07 4.38 -12.09
CA LEU A 181 12.93 4.99 -10.77
C LEU A 181 13.65 6.32 -10.70
N SER A 182 12.97 7.35 -10.22
CA SER A 182 13.57 8.67 -10.01
C SER A 182 14.68 8.62 -8.95
N GLN A 183 15.57 9.61 -8.98
CA GLN A 183 16.61 9.72 -7.97
C GLN A 183 16.01 9.87 -6.56
N SER A 184 14.92 10.60 -6.42
CA SER A 184 14.22 10.78 -5.14
C SER A 184 13.66 9.46 -4.60
N THR A 185 13.07 8.63 -5.44
CA THR A 185 12.58 7.30 -5.05
C THR A 185 13.73 6.36 -4.68
N ARG A 186 14.82 6.36 -5.44
CA ARG A 186 16.01 5.58 -5.08
C ARG A 186 16.60 6.05 -3.74
N GLN A 187 16.63 7.36 -3.48
CA GLN A 187 17.04 7.90 -2.19
C GLN A 187 16.16 7.43 -1.02
N GLN A 188 14.82 7.45 -1.19
CA GLN A 188 13.88 6.97 -0.17
C GLN A 188 14.05 5.48 0.15
N ASN A 189 14.39 4.69 -0.85
CA ASN A 189 14.54 3.24 -0.72
C ASN A 189 15.97 2.79 -0.35
N ALA A 190 16.94 3.71 -0.32
CA ALA A 190 18.36 3.41 -0.08
C ALA A 190 18.63 2.65 1.23
N ALA A 191 17.80 2.84 2.25
CA ALA A 191 17.98 2.16 3.55
C ALA A 191 17.99 0.62 3.43
N ALA A 192 17.24 0.04 2.49
CA ALA A 192 17.25 -1.39 2.20
C ALA A 192 18.51 -1.84 1.43
N PHE A 193 19.27 -0.89 0.92
CA PHE A 193 20.47 -1.09 0.09
C PHE A 193 21.72 -0.51 0.74
N GLY A 194 21.84 -0.66 2.06
CA GLY A 194 23.00 -0.18 2.83
C GLY A 194 23.11 1.34 2.95
N GLY A 195 22.04 2.08 2.64
CA GLY A 195 22.00 3.54 2.67
C GLY A 195 22.52 4.21 1.39
N ASP A 196 22.93 3.44 0.38
CA ASP A 196 23.45 3.95 -0.89
C ASP A 196 22.37 3.93 -1.99
N PRO A 197 21.88 5.10 -2.46
CA PRO A 197 20.90 5.18 -3.54
C PRO A 197 21.40 4.58 -4.87
N SER A 198 22.72 4.53 -5.08
CA SER A 198 23.30 3.95 -6.30
C SER A 198 23.10 2.44 -6.40
N GLN A 199 22.95 1.77 -5.26
CA GLN A 199 22.69 0.33 -5.15
C GLN A 199 21.22 -0.04 -5.33
N VAL A 200 20.31 0.94 -5.27
CA VAL A 200 18.90 0.71 -5.56
C VAL A 200 18.75 0.50 -7.08
N PRO A 201 18.06 -0.57 -7.53
CA PRO A 201 17.83 -0.78 -8.96
C PRO A 201 17.26 0.47 -9.64
N SER A 202 17.66 0.68 -10.89
CA SER A 202 17.20 1.84 -11.66
C SER A 202 15.80 1.67 -12.26
N GLN A 203 15.28 0.44 -12.27
CA GLN A 203 13.99 0.10 -12.86
C GLN A 203 13.19 -0.83 -11.94
N ALA A 204 11.88 -0.77 -12.07
CA ALA A 204 10.95 -1.68 -11.41
C ALA A 204 9.81 -2.07 -12.36
N LEU A 205 9.21 -3.25 -12.12
CA LEU A 205 7.90 -3.61 -12.65
C LEU A 205 6.84 -3.13 -11.67
N THR A 206 5.79 -2.48 -12.15
CA THR A 206 4.72 -1.99 -11.29
C THR A 206 3.35 -2.15 -11.96
N LEU A 207 2.34 -2.59 -11.18
CA LEU A 207 0.95 -2.42 -11.59
C LEU A 207 0.70 -0.93 -11.83
N GLY A 208 -0.01 -0.63 -12.89
CA GLY A 208 -0.35 0.75 -13.23
C GLY A 208 -1.55 1.28 -12.45
N LEU A 209 -1.85 2.55 -12.62
CA LEU A 209 -3.07 3.14 -12.05
C LEU A 209 -4.32 2.46 -12.59
N LYS A 210 -4.29 1.95 -13.83
CA LYS A 210 -5.40 1.22 -14.44
C LYS A 210 -5.79 -0.01 -13.61
N GLU A 211 -4.84 -0.84 -13.22
CA GLU A 211 -5.09 -2.04 -12.40
C GLU A 211 -5.45 -1.65 -10.96
N ILE A 212 -4.83 -0.62 -10.41
CA ILE A 212 -5.11 -0.11 -9.06
C ILE A 212 -6.55 0.41 -8.98
N LEU A 213 -6.95 1.25 -9.93
CA LEU A 213 -8.30 1.83 -9.99
C LEU A 213 -9.40 0.81 -10.35
N ALA A 214 -9.04 -0.36 -10.85
CA ALA A 214 -9.95 -1.46 -11.12
C ALA A 214 -10.20 -2.37 -9.90
N ALA A 215 -9.55 -2.13 -8.76
CA ALA A 215 -9.82 -2.84 -7.51
C ALA A 215 -11.26 -2.60 -7.02
N ASP A 216 -11.85 -3.56 -6.28
CA ASP A 216 -13.18 -3.35 -5.73
C ASP A 216 -13.17 -2.34 -4.57
N GLU A 217 -12.06 -2.28 -3.82
CA GLU A 217 -11.85 -1.35 -2.70
C GLU A 217 -10.37 -0.99 -2.57
N ILE A 218 -10.10 0.25 -2.19
CA ILE A 218 -8.73 0.76 -2.00
C ILE A 218 -8.56 1.29 -0.59
N HIS A 219 -7.50 0.85 0.10
CA HIS A 219 -7.06 1.38 1.39
C HIS A 219 -5.75 2.13 1.20
N LEU A 220 -5.78 3.46 1.30
CA LEU A 220 -4.60 4.31 1.27
C LEU A 220 -4.17 4.64 2.70
N ILE A 221 -2.96 4.21 3.07
CA ILE A 221 -2.41 4.40 4.41
C ILE A 221 -1.30 5.45 4.36
N VAL A 222 -1.45 6.52 5.15
CA VAL A 222 -0.51 7.64 5.19
C VAL A 222 -0.10 7.93 6.64
N THR A 223 1.19 7.84 6.92
CA THR A 223 1.72 7.95 8.29
C THR A 223 2.93 8.86 8.38
N GLY A 224 3.01 9.61 9.48
CA GLY A 224 4.16 10.43 9.83
C GLY A 224 4.15 11.84 9.24
N SER A 225 4.79 12.76 9.96
CA SER A 225 4.80 14.20 9.64
C SER A 225 5.38 14.54 8.27
N ALA A 226 6.33 13.72 7.77
CA ALA A 226 6.91 13.90 6.43
C ALA A 226 5.89 13.75 5.28
N LYS A 227 4.66 13.29 5.59
CA LYS A 227 3.58 13.13 4.60
C LYS A 227 2.55 14.27 4.61
N ALA A 228 2.63 15.19 5.56
CA ALA A 228 1.63 16.24 5.72
C ALA A 228 1.48 17.13 4.48
N GLU A 229 2.59 17.55 3.86
CA GLU A 229 2.54 18.40 2.68
C GLU A 229 1.91 17.69 1.48
N ILE A 230 2.32 16.44 1.21
CA ILE A 230 1.77 15.68 0.07
C ILE A 230 0.32 15.27 0.32
N LEU A 231 -0.05 15.00 1.58
CA LEU A 231 -1.44 14.73 1.95
C LEU A 231 -2.30 15.97 1.76
N LYS A 232 -1.82 17.16 2.15
CA LYS A 232 -2.49 18.44 1.88
C LYS A 232 -2.67 18.65 0.39
N ALA A 233 -1.61 18.49 -0.40
CA ALA A 233 -1.68 18.60 -1.86
C ALA A 233 -2.72 17.63 -2.44
N LEU A 234 -2.81 16.41 -1.93
CA LEU A 234 -3.77 15.42 -2.37
C LEU A 234 -5.23 15.86 -2.12
N PHE A 235 -5.52 16.56 -1.02
CA PHE A 235 -6.84 17.11 -0.75
C PHE A 235 -7.17 18.36 -1.58
N ASP A 236 -6.19 19.20 -1.81
CA ASP A 236 -6.40 20.51 -2.43
C ASP A 236 -6.35 20.47 -3.98
N SER A 237 -5.68 19.46 -4.56
CA SER A 237 -5.50 19.37 -6.02
C SER A 237 -6.65 18.65 -6.72
N PRO A 238 -6.98 19.05 -7.96
CA PRO A 238 -7.80 18.23 -8.83
C PRO A 238 -7.05 16.94 -9.24
N CYS A 239 -7.75 16.00 -9.91
CA CYS A 239 -7.09 14.86 -10.55
C CYS A 239 -6.08 15.35 -11.59
N THR A 240 -4.83 14.89 -11.46
CA THR A 240 -3.73 15.29 -12.36
C THR A 240 -2.62 14.24 -12.39
N ASP A 241 -1.99 14.09 -13.54
CA ASP A 241 -0.85 13.17 -13.73
C ASP A 241 0.37 13.59 -12.91
N GLN A 242 0.46 14.89 -12.52
CA GLN A 242 1.52 15.39 -11.65
C GLN A 242 1.34 15.00 -10.17
N LEU A 243 0.20 14.44 -9.81
CA LEU A 243 -0.11 13.89 -8.50
C LEU A 243 -0.88 12.56 -8.68
N PRO A 244 -0.21 11.46 -9.01
CA PRO A 244 -0.87 10.21 -9.42
C PRO A 244 -1.91 9.68 -8.43
N ALA A 245 -1.66 9.81 -7.12
CA ALA A 245 -2.64 9.46 -6.09
C ALA A 245 -3.96 10.26 -6.19
N SER A 246 -3.97 11.42 -6.85
CA SER A 246 -5.19 12.23 -7.03
C SER A 246 -6.25 11.49 -7.87
N TRP A 247 -5.82 10.57 -8.75
CA TRP A 247 -6.74 9.77 -9.56
C TRP A 247 -7.58 8.78 -8.73
N LEU A 248 -7.16 8.46 -7.50
CA LEU A 248 -7.97 7.66 -6.56
C LEU A 248 -9.32 8.35 -6.24
N ARG A 249 -9.42 9.65 -6.45
CA ARG A 249 -10.67 10.43 -6.30
C ARG A 249 -11.80 9.92 -7.20
N ASN A 250 -11.46 9.30 -8.33
CA ASN A 250 -12.42 8.72 -9.26
C ASN A 250 -12.88 7.32 -8.87
N HIS A 251 -12.33 6.75 -7.81
CA HIS A 251 -12.71 5.42 -7.33
C HIS A 251 -13.81 5.51 -6.27
N ALA A 252 -14.87 4.70 -6.41
CA ALA A 252 -16.06 4.79 -5.57
C ALA A 252 -15.84 4.37 -4.10
N ARG A 253 -14.83 3.52 -3.83
CA ARG A 253 -14.60 2.92 -2.50
C ARG A 253 -13.13 3.08 -2.10
N VAL A 254 -12.78 4.27 -1.63
CA VAL A 254 -11.45 4.57 -1.07
C VAL A 254 -11.58 4.82 0.42
N SER A 255 -10.86 4.05 1.22
CA SER A 255 -10.66 4.28 2.65
C SER A 255 -9.29 4.90 2.89
N LEU A 256 -9.28 6.10 3.45
CA LEU A 256 -8.07 6.84 3.78
C LEU A 256 -7.76 6.70 5.28
N TRP A 257 -6.60 6.15 5.59
CA TRP A 257 -6.15 5.85 6.94
C TRP A 257 -4.96 6.74 7.30
N LEU A 258 -5.14 7.59 8.30
CA LEU A 258 -4.18 8.64 8.68
C LEU A 258 -3.80 8.54 10.15
N ASP A 259 -2.52 8.74 10.47
CA ASP A 259 -2.15 9.12 11.83
C ASP A 259 -2.17 10.65 11.99
N GLN A 260 -2.23 11.10 13.25
CA GLN A 260 -2.29 12.54 13.56
C GLN A 260 -1.08 13.30 13.00
N LEU A 261 0.10 12.68 12.97
CA LEU A 261 1.32 13.29 12.45
C LEU A 261 1.21 13.58 10.95
N ALA A 262 0.60 12.69 10.17
CA ALA A 262 0.39 12.92 8.74
C ALA A 262 -0.60 14.05 8.46
N VAL A 263 -1.52 14.33 9.42
CA VAL A 263 -2.52 15.40 9.29
C VAL A 263 -1.95 16.76 9.69
N THR A 264 -1.24 16.82 10.82
CA THR A 264 -0.79 18.11 11.39
C THR A 264 0.60 18.53 10.94
N GLY A 265 1.45 17.59 10.52
CA GLY A 265 2.86 17.84 10.25
C GLY A 265 3.71 18.07 11.51
N GLU A 266 3.10 18.11 12.67
CA GLU A 266 3.77 18.43 13.94
C GLU A 266 3.68 17.25 14.91
N ILE A 267 4.77 17.05 15.68
CA ILE A 267 4.74 16.16 16.83
C ILE A 267 3.94 16.90 17.90
N VAL A 268 2.78 16.38 18.27
CA VAL A 268 2.05 16.87 19.46
C VAL A 268 2.88 16.45 20.67
N THR A 269 3.78 17.33 21.12
CA THR A 269 4.34 17.22 22.46
C THR A 269 3.20 17.51 23.42
N GLU A 270 2.82 16.54 24.25
CA GLU A 270 1.98 16.81 25.41
C GLU A 270 2.63 17.98 26.17
N ALA A 271 1.97 19.13 26.13
CA ALA A 271 2.35 20.25 26.96
C ALA A 271 2.22 19.76 28.40
N ASN A 272 3.35 19.54 29.06
CA ASN A 272 3.41 19.39 30.50
C ASN A 272 2.71 20.62 31.09
N ASP A 273 1.45 20.47 31.47
CA ASP A 273 0.73 21.44 32.31
C ASP A 273 1.28 21.34 33.74
N SER A 274 2.52 21.82 33.88
CA SER A 274 3.21 21.96 35.15
C SER A 274 2.85 23.27 35.87
N SER A 275 1.67 23.85 35.61
CA SER A 275 1.20 25.09 36.26
C SER A 275 0.00 24.86 37.16
N LYS A 276 0.08 23.86 38.06
CA LYS A 276 -0.78 23.84 39.28
C LYS A 276 -0.05 23.14 40.40
N LEU A 277 0.88 23.84 41.01
CA LEU A 277 1.33 23.63 42.37
C LEU A 277 1.98 24.93 42.85
N ILE A 278 1.15 25.86 43.33
CA ILE A 278 1.43 26.77 44.44
C ILE A 278 0.08 26.99 45.15
#